data_87101b13ec8133e1a02293ee00574bad
#
_entry.id   87101b13ec8133e1a02293ee00574bad
#
_cell.length_a   1.000
_cell.length_b   1.000
_cell.length_c   1.000
_cell.angle_alpha   90.00
_cell.angle_beta   90.00
_cell.angle_gamma   90.00
#
_symmetry.space_group_name_H-M   'P 1'
#
loop_
_entity.id
_entity.type
_entity.pdbx_description
1 polymer ?
#
loop_
_entity_poly.entity_id
_entity_poly.type
_entity_poly.pdbx_seq_one_letter_code
_entity_poly.pdbx_strand_id
1 'polypeptide(L)'
;MEMLAKRGIEPSKVISITTDGAPAMIGREKGAVTRMKKDNPDLLTYHCIIHQSVLCASLSDEHAEVMTSVMKMINFLRASSSYQHRMLREFLKEVDANADDLLLHNNVRWLSKGRVLARFWAIRREVASFLAELKHHKATQFSTFLENEKQMDNVAFLVDITSHLNELNLRLQGKDNSICELMTAVRAFQRKLEMFKEDLQEDCVHFPAVQEQVQGQRDVSSFVVFIDKLIANFSNRFDSFSIGQQLTMFIQNPFLITDVRSFSKEATQHFKWVNARDLQMELVDLQANVAMKELSARTDPSSFWLQMVPETAFSHLKKVALYILTMFGSTHNCEAAFSTMNIIKNKYRSRLTNEHLHTCMRMALSPFKPRFKMLAGQARAHFSH
;
A
#
# COMPACT_ATOMS: atom_id res chain seq x y z
N MET A 1 -15.89 8.40 20.37
CA MET A 1 -16.13 7.80 21.71
C MET A 1 -17.59 7.36 21.89
N GLU A 2 -18.58 8.21 21.67
CA GLU A 2 -20.02 7.89 21.78
C GLU A 2 -20.45 6.63 20.99
N MET A 3 -19.90 6.42 19.78
CA MET A 3 -20.21 5.25 18.96
C MET A 3 -19.64 3.94 19.56
N LEU A 4 -18.48 3.99 20.20
CA LEU A 4 -17.91 2.82 20.91
C LEU A 4 -18.73 2.49 22.13
N ALA A 5 -19.11 3.50 22.91
CA ALA A 5 -19.98 3.32 24.07
C ALA A 5 -21.35 2.72 23.70
N LYS A 6 -22.00 3.17 22.62
CA LYS A 6 -23.22 2.56 22.07
C LYS A 6 -23.07 1.08 21.67
N ARG A 7 -21.86 0.62 21.44
CA ARG A 7 -21.51 -0.77 21.14
C ARG A 7 -21.01 -1.56 22.35
N GLY A 8 -21.02 -0.97 23.55
CA GLY A 8 -20.48 -1.57 24.77
C GLY A 8 -18.96 -1.71 24.78
N ILE A 9 -18.25 -0.95 23.93
CA ILE A 9 -16.79 -0.95 23.88
C ILE A 9 -16.27 0.22 24.72
N GLU A 10 -15.60 -0.11 25.82
CA GLU A 10 -14.95 0.90 26.66
C GLU A 10 -13.71 1.47 25.95
N PRO A 11 -13.47 2.79 26.03
CA PRO A 11 -12.29 3.40 25.44
C PRO A 11 -10.96 2.79 25.85
N SER A 12 -10.85 2.35 27.10
CA SER A 12 -9.68 1.68 27.68
C SER A 12 -9.34 0.34 27.00
N LYS A 13 -10.31 -0.28 26.34
CA LYS A 13 -10.13 -1.54 25.59
C LYS A 13 -9.60 -1.33 24.15
N VAL A 14 -9.53 -0.07 23.68
CA VAL A 14 -8.97 0.24 22.37
C VAL A 14 -7.45 0.22 22.49
N ILE A 15 -6.81 -0.74 21.84
CA ILE A 15 -5.36 -0.98 21.94
C ILE A 15 -4.59 -0.03 21.03
N SER A 16 -5.07 0.16 19.81
CA SER A 16 -4.37 0.97 18.80
C SER A 16 -5.32 1.75 17.92
N ILE A 17 -4.78 2.82 17.32
CA ILE A 17 -5.42 3.60 16.26
C ILE A 17 -4.43 3.87 15.15
N THR A 18 -4.86 3.67 13.91
CA THR A 18 -4.09 3.97 12.71
C THR A 18 -4.77 5.06 11.91
N THR A 19 -4.01 6.08 11.48
CA THR A 19 -4.51 7.23 10.73
C THR A 19 -3.61 7.55 9.53
N ASP A 20 -4.10 8.38 8.62
CA ASP A 20 -3.34 8.91 7.47
C ASP A 20 -2.36 10.04 7.82
N GLY A 21 -2.30 10.43 9.10
CA GLY A 21 -1.46 11.53 9.56
C GLY A 21 -2.01 12.92 9.25
N ALA A 22 -3.26 13.05 8.81
CA ALA A 22 -3.88 14.34 8.57
C ALA A 22 -3.93 15.20 9.87
N PRO A 23 -3.77 16.54 9.77
CA PRO A 23 -3.78 17.43 10.94
C PRO A 23 -5.03 17.28 11.82
N ALA A 24 -6.21 17.00 11.23
CA ALA A 24 -7.43 16.71 11.97
C ALA A 24 -7.34 15.44 12.83
N MET A 25 -6.48 14.49 12.45
CA MET A 25 -6.27 13.24 13.17
C MET A 25 -5.18 13.37 14.24
N ILE A 26 -4.02 13.92 13.89
CA ILE A 26 -2.81 13.91 14.75
C ILE A 26 -2.46 15.27 15.38
N GLY A 27 -3.25 16.32 15.13
CA GLY A 27 -2.99 17.67 15.64
C GLY A 27 -2.84 17.68 17.17
N ARG A 28 -1.83 18.42 17.68
CA ARG A 28 -1.38 18.38 19.08
C ARG A 28 -2.48 18.70 20.10
N GLU A 29 -3.40 19.60 19.79
CA GLU A 29 -4.45 20.05 20.73
C GLU A 29 -5.83 19.48 20.41
N LYS A 30 -6.20 19.47 19.12
CA LYS A 30 -7.57 19.17 18.66
C LYS A 30 -7.68 17.89 17.84
N GLY A 31 -6.56 17.21 17.59
CA GLY A 31 -6.53 15.97 16.82
C GLY A 31 -7.34 14.86 17.48
N ALA A 32 -8.01 14.04 16.68
CA ALA A 32 -8.81 12.90 17.17
C ALA A 32 -7.98 11.95 18.04
N VAL A 33 -6.76 11.61 17.60
CA VAL A 33 -5.82 10.75 18.33
C VAL A 33 -5.44 11.37 19.67
N THR A 34 -5.13 12.67 19.71
CA THR A 34 -4.76 13.38 20.94
C THR A 34 -5.90 13.37 21.96
N ARG A 35 -7.14 13.53 21.50
CA ARG A 35 -8.32 13.44 22.37
C ARG A 35 -8.51 12.01 22.90
N MET A 36 -8.36 10.98 22.05
CA MET A 36 -8.48 9.58 22.48
C MET A 36 -7.39 9.21 23.50
N LYS A 37 -6.15 9.71 23.33
CA LYS A 37 -5.05 9.49 24.29
C LYS A 37 -5.29 10.11 25.67
N LYS A 38 -6.12 11.15 25.79
CA LYS A 38 -6.53 11.69 27.10
C LYS A 38 -7.37 10.69 27.88
N ASP A 39 -8.24 9.96 27.18
CA ASP A 39 -9.12 8.95 27.77
C ASP A 39 -8.43 7.58 27.92
N ASN A 40 -7.41 7.32 27.08
CA ASN A 40 -6.61 6.09 27.08
C ASN A 40 -5.12 6.42 26.84
N PRO A 41 -4.32 6.68 27.90
CA PRO A 41 -2.91 7.04 27.78
C PRO A 41 -2.02 5.95 27.15
N ASP A 42 -2.42 4.68 27.28
CA ASP A 42 -1.68 3.54 26.74
C ASP A 42 -2.04 3.23 25.27
N LEU A 43 -2.89 4.03 24.66
CA LEU A 43 -3.30 3.88 23.25
C LEU A 43 -2.09 3.97 22.31
N LEU A 44 -1.80 2.89 21.60
CA LEU A 44 -0.78 2.86 20.56
C LEU A 44 -1.29 3.61 19.32
N THR A 45 -0.41 4.39 18.70
CA THR A 45 -0.81 5.20 17.55
C THR A 45 0.13 4.97 16.40
N TYR A 46 -0.43 4.67 15.24
CA TYR A 46 0.32 4.38 14.02
C TYR A 46 -0.05 5.33 12.90
N HIS A 47 0.92 5.68 12.11
CA HIS A 47 0.68 6.29 10.81
C HIS A 47 0.51 5.18 9.78
N CYS A 48 -0.51 5.26 8.93
CA CYS A 48 -0.82 4.27 7.91
C CYS A 48 0.43 3.89 7.10
N ILE A 49 0.80 2.60 7.11
CA ILE A 49 1.99 2.07 6.42
C ILE A 49 1.92 2.36 4.92
N ILE A 50 0.75 2.23 4.30
CA ILE A 50 0.55 2.53 2.87
C ILE A 50 0.81 4.01 2.61
N HIS A 51 0.28 4.91 3.45
CA HIS A 51 0.51 6.34 3.30
C HIS A 51 1.99 6.70 3.49
N GLN A 52 2.64 6.13 4.51
CA GLN A 52 4.06 6.31 4.76
C GLN A 52 4.92 5.85 3.57
N SER A 53 4.62 4.68 2.97
CA SER A 53 5.36 4.17 1.82
C SER A 53 5.25 5.10 0.59
N VAL A 54 4.08 5.70 0.37
CA VAL A 54 3.88 6.71 -0.68
C VAL A 54 4.70 7.96 -0.41
N LEU A 55 4.78 8.41 0.84
CA LEU A 55 5.59 9.57 1.23
C LEU A 55 7.11 9.31 1.11
N CYS A 56 7.56 8.05 1.26
CA CYS A 56 8.97 7.69 1.00
C CYS A 56 9.34 7.89 -0.46
N ALA A 57 8.41 7.66 -1.37
CA ALA A 57 8.61 7.63 -2.82
C ALA A 57 8.57 9.02 -3.49
N SER A 58 8.91 10.09 -2.76
CA SER A 58 9.00 11.44 -3.34
C SER A 58 10.09 11.53 -4.39
N LEU A 59 9.75 12.07 -5.57
CA LEU A 59 10.71 12.28 -6.65
C LEU A 59 11.67 13.44 -6.33
N SER A 60 12.91 13.36 -6.84
CA SER A 60 13.78 14.54 -6.93
C SER A 60 13.21 15.54 -7.95
N ASP A 61 13.64 16.78 -7.89
CA ASP A 61 13.17 17.83 -8.81
C ASP A 61 13.37 17.42 -10.27
N GLU A 62 14.56 16.90 -10.64
CA GLU A 62 14.87 16.42 -11.99
C GLU A 62 13.89 15.33 -12.46
N HIS A 63 13.68 14.29 -11.65
CA HIS A 63 12.75 13.21 -12.00
C HIS A 63 11.28 13.67 -12.01
N ALA A 64 10.92 14.66 -11.18
CA ALA A 64 9.58 15.25 -11.20
C ALA A 64 9.33 16.07 -12.48
N GLU A 65 10.33 16.78 -12.99
CA GLU A 65 10.25 17.49 -14.27
C GLU A 65 10.10 16.52 -15.46
N VAL A 66 10.92 15.45 -15.48
CA VAL A 66 10.81 14.40 -16.50
C VAL A 66 9.42 13.77 -16.49
N MET A 67 8.93 13.35 -15.32
CA MET A 67 7.60 12.83 -15.14
C MET A 67 6.53 13.79 -15.66
N THR A 68 6.66 15.07 -15.33
CA THR A 68 5.72 16.11 -15.75
C THR A 68 5.73 16.29 -17.27
N SER A 69 6.88 16.23 -17.90
CA SER A 69 7.04 16.35 -19.36
C SER A 69 6.38 15.19 -20.09
N VAL A 70 6.59 13.95 -19.62
CA VAL A 70 5.91 12.77 -20.18
C VAL A 70 4.38 12.87 -20.00
N MET A 71 3.91 13.29 -18.82
CA MET A 71 2.46 13.46 -18.60
C MET A 71 1.85 14.55 -19.48
N LYS A 72 2.56 15.66 -19.70
CA LYS A 72 2.12 16.72 -20.64
C LYS A 72 2.04 16.20 -22.08
N MET A 73 3.03 15.40 -22.51
CA MET A 73 3.02 14.77 -23.83
C MET A 73 1.83 13.84 -24.01
N ILE A 74 1.58 12.95 -23.06
CA ILE A 74 0.44 12.02 -23.09
C ILE A 74 -0.89 12.77 -23.12
N ASN A 75 -1.03 13.82 -22.29
CA ASN A 75 -2.23 14.64 -22.28
C ASN A 75 -2.41 15.40 -23.62
N PHE A 76 -1.33 15.88 -24.24
CA PHE A 76 -1.37 16.48 -25.55
C PHE A 76 -1.87 15.49 -26.60
N LEU A 77 -1.38 14.26 -26.60
CA LEU A 77 -1.77 13.24 -27.59
C LEU A 77 -3.21 12.74 -27.40
N ARG A 78 -3.70 12.63 -26.15
CA ARG A 78 -5.01 12.04 -25.86
C ARG A 78 -6.13 13.03 -25.56
N ALA A 79 -5.83 14.13 -24.91
CA ALA A 79 -6.87 15.00 -24.35
C ALA A 79 -7.02 16.35 -25.05
N SER A 80 -6.04 16.76 -25.89
CA SER A 80 -6.11 18.06 -26.57
C SER A 80 -7.15 18.10 -27.69
N SER A 81 -7.34 16.99 -28.40
CA SER A 81 -8.27 16.90 -29.53
C SER A 81 -8.73 15.45 -29.73
N SER A 82 -10.05 15.26 -29.87
CA SER A 82 -10.62 13.94 -30.21
C SER A 82 -10.17 13.45 -31.59
N TYR A 83 -9.91 14.37 -32.52
CA TYR A 83 -9.36 14.04 -33.84
C TYR A 83 -7.94 13.51 -33.73
N GLN A 84 -7.07 14.23 -33.06
CA GLN A 84 -5.67 13.83 -32.85
C GLN A 84 -5.55 12.47 -32.10
N HIS A 85 -6.40 12.24 -31.11
CA HIS A 85 -6.43 10.96 -30.40
C HIS A 85 -6.87 9.79 -31.32
N ARG A 86 -7.85 10.02 -32.21
CA ARG A 86 -8.23 9.00 -33.22
C ARG A 86 -7.10 8.70 -34.18
N MET A 87 -6.44 9.73 -34.70
CA MET A 87 -5.26 9.56 -35.56
C MET A 87 -4.16 8.75 -34.90
N LEU A 88 -3.84 9.03 -33.64
CA LEU A 88 -2.87 8.25 -32.87
C LEU A 88 -3.30 6.77 -32.81
N ARG A 89 -4.54 6.48 -32.49
CA ARG A 89 -5.03 5.10 -32.38
C ARG A 89 -5.03 4.36 -33.72
N GLU A 90 -5.36 5.03 -34.79
CA GLU A 90 -5.26 4.48 -36.15
C GLU A 90 -3.82 4.18 -36.51
N PHE A 91 -2.92 5.14 -36.29
CA PHE A 91 -1.49 4.95 -36.52
C PHE A 91 -0.92 3.78 -35.71
N LEU A 92 -1.22 3.67 -34.41
CA LEU A 92 -0.76 2.56 -33.58
C LEU A 92 -1.23 1.19 -34.07
N LYS A 93 -2.42 1.12 -34.66
CA LYS A 93 -2.94 -0.12 -35.31
C LYS A 93 -2.24 -0.43 -36.61
N GLU A 94 -1.96 0.58 -37.43
CA GLU A 94 -1.28 0.42 -38.71
C GLU A 94 0.14 -0.10 -38.56
N VAL A 95 0.85 0.33 -37.52
CA VAL A 95 2.22 -0.11 -37.22
C VAL A 95 2.29 -1.34 -36.31
N ASP A 96 1.16 -1.99 -36.01
CA ASP A 96 1.05 -3.15 -35.11
C ASP A 96 1.78 -2.93 -33.76
N ALA A 97 1.52 -1.78 -33.18
CA ALA A 97 2.16 -1.37 -31.94
C ALA A 97 1.77 -2.30 -30.76
N ASN A 98 2.68 -2.46 -29.79
CA ASN A 98 2.48 -3.27 -28.56
C ASN A 98 1.28 -2.84 -27.72
N ALA A 99 0.63 -1.73 -28.04
CA ALA A 99 -0.58 -1.27 -27.37
C ALA A 99 -1.41 -0.34 -28.26
N ASP A 100 -2.73 -0.45 -28.20
CA ASP A 100 -3.67 0.30 -29.04
C ASP A 100 -3.84 1.76 -28.62
N ASP A 101 -3.35 2.16 -27.43
CA ASP A 101 -3.55 3.52 -26.91
C ASP A 101 -2.67 3.81 -25.69
N LEU A 102 -2.45 5.09 -25.42
CA LEU A 102 -1.85 5.61 -24.20
C LEU A 102 -2.88 5.59 -23.05
N LEU A 103 -2.45 5.51 -21.81
CA LEU A 103 -3.31 5.62 -20.64
C LEU A 103 -3.41 7.08 -20.19
N LEU A 104 -4.63 7.57 -19.89
CA LEU A 104 -4.80 8.88 -19.26
C LEU A 104 -4.39 8.82 -17.78
N HIS A 105 -3.72 9.87 -17.37
CA HIS A 105 -3.39 10.07 -15.97
C HIS A 105 -4.55 10.77 -15.24
N ASN A 106 -5.08 10.11 -14.20
CA ASN A 106 -5.94 10.76 -13.21
C ASN A 106 -5.07 11.32 -12.08
N ASN A 107 -5.16 12.63 -11.82
CA ASN A 107 -4.31 13.37 -10.87
C ASN A 107 -4.33 12.88 -9.41
N VAL A 108 -5.08 11.82 -9.09
CA VAL A 108 -5.42 11.47 -7.71
C VAL A 108 -4.36 10.62 -7.00
N ARG A 109 -3.53 9.84 -7.72
CA ARG A 109 -2.54 8.95 -7.05
C ARG A 109 -1.25 8.85 -7.86
N TRP A 110 -0.12 9.09 -7.21
CA TRP A 110 1.22 8.97 -7.77
C TRP A 110 1.49 7.62 -8.46
N LEU A 111 1.01 6.53 -7.86
CA LEU A 111 1.16 5.17 -8.38
C LEU A 111 0.39 4.90 -9.68
N SER A 112 -0.63 5.70 -10.02
CA SER A 112 -1.29 5.62 -11.33
C SER A 112 -0.35 6.03 -12.46
N LYS A 113 0.61 6.93 -12.18
CA LYS A 113 1.62 7.39 -13.13
C LYS A 113 2.55 6.27 -13.59
N GLY A 114 2.91 5.32 -12.71
CA GLY A 114 3.76 4.19 -13.07
C GLY A 114 3.19 3.34 -14.20
N ARG A 115 1.88 3.01 -14.14
CA ARG A 115 1.21 2.29 -15.24
C ARG A 115 1.13 3.09 -16.54
N VAL A 116 0.97 4.41 -16.42
CA VAL A 116 0.98 5.32 -17.58
C VAL A 116 2.36 5.36 -18.20
N LEU A 117 3.42 5.45 -17.38
CA LEU A 117 4.81 5.41 -17.83
C LEU A 117 5.14 4.08 -18.52
N ALA A 118 4.80 2.94 -17.93
CA ALA A 118 5.04 1.64 -18.50
C ALA A 118 4.35 1.47 -19.88
N ARG A 119 3.10 1.96 -20.01
CA ARG A 119 2.39 1.97 -21.29
C ARG A 119 3.05 2.89 -22.32
N PHE A 120 3.47 4.08 -21.89
CA PHE A 120 4.19 5.01 -22.75
C PHE A 120 5.53 4.40 -23.22
N TRP A 121 6.28 3.77 -22.32
CA TRP A 121 7.55 3.12 -22.64
C TRP A 121 7.39 2.05 -23.71
N ALA A 122 6.36 1.23 -23.60
CA ALA A 122 6.07 0.14 -24.53
C ALA A 122 5.84 0.59 -25.98
N ILE A 123 5.35 1.83 -26.18
CA ILE A 123 5.04 2.40 -27.52
C ILE A 123 5.76 3.73 -27.78
N ARG A 124 6.89 3.98 -27.08
CA ARG A 124 7.61 5.26 -27.17
C ARG A 124 8.17 5.56 -28.55
N ARG A 125 8.57 4.52 -29.29
CA ARG A 125 9.13 4.64 -30.64
C ARG A 125 8.03 5.04 -31.63
N GLU A 126 6.87 4.42 -31.55
CA GLU A 126 5.68 4.72 -32.34
C GLU A 126 5.16 6.13 -32.02
N VAL A 127 5.17 6.52 -30.73
CA VAL A 127 4.83 7.88 -30.32
C VAL A 127 5.81 8.91 -30.90
N ALA A 128 7.12 8.62 -30.95
CA ALA A 128 8.11 9.49 -31.55
C ALA A 128 7.86 9.65 -33.06
N SER A 129 7.61 8.54 -33.79
CA SER A 129 7.26 8.57 -35.22
C SER A 129 5.99 9.38 -35.49
N PHE A 130 4.94 9.15 -34.71
CA PHE A 130 3.68 9.90 -34.84
C PHE A 130 3.86 11.41 -34.60
N LEU A 131 4.66 11.79 -33.58
CA LEU A 131 4.95 13.20 -33.29
C LEU A 131 5.74 13.88 -34.41
N ALA A 132 6.64 13.17 -35.09
CA ALA A 132 7.41 13.68 -36.22
C ALA A 132 6.53 14.02 -37.43
N GLU A 133 5.43 13.27 -37.63
CA GLU A 133 4.46 13.51 -38.69
C GLU A 133 3.49 14.67 -38.38
N LEU A 134 3.29 14.97 -37.08
CA LEU A 134 2.37 16.02 -36.64
C LEU A 134 2.95 17.43 -36.88
N LYS A 135 2.33 18.20 -37.80
CA LYS A 135 2.67 19.61 -38.07
C LYS A 135 2.15 20.53 -36.96
N HIS A 136 2.75 20.40 -35.74
CA HIS A 136 2.33 21.20 -34.59
C HIS A 136 3.53 21.56 -33.72
N HIS A 137 3.68 22.84 -33.31
CA HIS A 137 4.84 23.32 -32.56
C HIS A 137 5.12 22.53 -31.25
N LYS A 138 4.06 22.09 -30.54
CA LYS A 138 4.22 21.23 -29.36
C LYS A 138 4.74 19.85 -29.71
N ALA A 139 4.38 19.29 -30.86
CA ALA A 139 4.91 18.02 -31.30
C ALA A 139 6.43 18.09 -31.47
N THR A 140 6.95 19.17 -32.09
CA THR A 140 8.38 19.39 -32.21
C THR A 140 9.09 19.44 -30.85
N GLN A 141 8.51 20.13 -29.86
CA GLN A 141 9.07 20.17 -28.50
C GLN A 141 9.14 18.78 -27.86
N PHE A 142 8.10 17.96 -28.04
CA PHE A 142 8.07 16.59 -27.53
C PHE A 142 9.01 15.66 -28.30
N SER A 143 9.17 15.83 -29.62
CA SER A 143 10.18 15.10 -30.39
C SER A 143 11.59 15.38 -29.89
N THR A 144 11.94 16.65 -29.67
CA THR A 144 13.25 17.03 -29.08
C THR A 144 13.46 16.42 -27.71
N PHE A 145 12.40 16.31 -26.87
CA PHE A 145 12.50 15.64 -25.59
C PHE A 145 12.79 14.13 -25.76
N LEU A 146 12.14 13.46 -26.71
CA LEU A 146 12.34 12.03 -26.98
C LEU A 146 13.68 11.71 -27.65
N GLU A 147 14.28 12.68 -28.36
CA GLU A 147 15.60 12.58 -28.97
C GLU A 147 16.74 12.81 -27.95
N ASN A 148 16.42 13.35 -26.77
CA ASN A 148 17.40 13.60 -25.73
C ASN A 148 17.67 12.33 -24.92
N GLU A 149 18.84 11.72 -25.13
CA GLU A 149 19.25 10.47 -24.47
C GLU A 149 19.15 10.58 -22.94
N LYS A 150 19.67 11.64 -22.33
CA LYS A 150 19.63 11.82 -20.86
C LYS A 150 18.18 11.87 -20.34
N GLN A 151 17.27 12.51 -21.07
CA GLN A 151 15.86 12.53 -20.68
C GLN A 151 15.24 11.15 -20.77
N MET A 152 15.57 10.40 -21.83
CA MET A 152 15.05 9.04 -22.01
C MET A 152 15.65 8.04 -21.01
N ASP A 153 16.89 8.21 -20.59
CA ASP A 153 17.50 7.42 -19.49
C ASP A 153 16.74 7.64 -18.18
N ASN A 154 16.41 8.89 -17.86
CA ASN A 154 15.58 9.23 -16.69
C ASN A 154 14.16 8.66 -16.82
N VAL A 155 13.56 8.65 -18.01
CA VAL A 155 12.25 8.01 -18.25
C VAL A 155 12.34 6.50 -18.00
N ALA A 156 13.37 5.84 -18.53
CA ALA A 156 13.61 4.41 -18.35
C ALA A 156 13.71 4.05 -16.84
N PHE A 157 14.56 4.79 -16.12
CA PHE A 157 14.69 4.63 -14.68
C PHE A 157 13.35 4.84 -13.93
N LEU A 158 12.59 5.87 -14.30
CA LEU A 158 11.26 6.11 -13.71
C LEU A 158 10.27 4.99 -14.00
N VAL A 159 10.30 4.38 -15.18
CA VAL A 159 9.47 3.21 -15.51
C VAL A 159 9.76 2.07 -14.54
N ASP A 160 11.03 1.71 -14.38
CA ASP A 160 11.43 0.57 -13.56
C ASP A 160 11.19 0.82 -12.08
N ILE A 161 11.66 1.95 -11.54
CA ILE A 161 11.51 2.24 -10.10
C ILE A 161 10.05 2.42 -9.69
N THR A 162 9.21 3.02 -10.55
CA THR A 162 7.78 3.13 -10.27
C THR A 162 7.07 1.79 -10.35
N SER A 163 7.55 0.85 -11.17
CA SER A 163 7.06 -0.54 -11.19
C SER A 163 7.32 -1.25 -9.87
N HIS A 164 8.53 -1.18 -9.33
CA HIS A 164 8.89 -1.74 -8.03
C HIS A 164 8.07 -1.13 -6.88
N LEU A 165 7.90 0.18 -6.88
CA LEU A 165 7.08 0.88 -5.89
C LEU A 165 5.59 0.51 -6.00
N ASN A 166 5.08 0.29 -7.21
CA ASN A 166 3.71 -0.20 -7.44
C ASN A 166 3.53 -1.64 -6.93
N GLU A 167 4.51 -2.51 -7.13
CA GLU A 167 4.49 -3.88 -6.59
C GLU A 167 4.38 -3.86 -5.06
N LEU A 168 5.23 -3.06 -4.39
CA LEU A 168 5.12 -2.87 -2.93
C LEU A 168 3.73 -2.39 -2.53
N ASN A 169 3.23 -1.33 -3.19
CA ASN A 169 1.92 -0.78 -2.86
C ASN A 169 0.78 -1.79 -3.02
N LEU A 170 0.79 -2.60 -4.08
CA LEU A 170 -0.19 -3.67 -4.28
C LEU A 170 -0.12 -4.72 -3.16
N ARG A 171 1.07 -5.09 -2.71
CA ARG A 171 1.24 -5.99 -1.57
C ARG A 171 0.70 -5.39 -0.29
N LEU A 172 0.92 -4.09 -0.05
CA LEU A 172 0.42 -3.38 1.13
C LEU A 172 -1.11 -3.17 1.10
N GLN A 173 -1.73 -3.10 -0.07
CA GLN A 173 -3.19 -2.99 -0.24
C GLN A 173 -3.91 -4.35 -0.21
N GLY A 174 -3.21 -5.44 0.08
CA GLY A 174 -3.81 -6.77 0.23
C GLY A 174 -4.95 -6.77 1.24
N LYS A 175 -6.01 -7.51 0.91
CA LYS A 175 -7.17 -7.61 1.78
C LYS A 175 -6.78 -8.36 3.06
N ASP A 176 -7.20 -7.80 4.20
CA ASP A 176 -7.02 -8.39 5.53
C ASP A 176 -5.54 -8.55 5.99
N ASN A 177 -4.60 -7.79 5.40
CA ASN A 177 -3.20 -7.78 5.83
C ASN A 177 -3.08 -7.32 7.30
N SER A 178 -2.50 -8.16 8.13
CA SER A 178 -2.09 -7.81 9.49
C SER A 178 -0.95 -6.79 9.50
N ILE A 179 -0.76 -6.08 10.60
CA ILE A 179 0.36 -5.15 10.75
C ILE A 179 1.72 -5.84 10.55
N CYS A 180 1.83 -7.11 10.97
CA CYS A 180 3.04 -7.92 10.80
C CYS A 180 3.35 -8.22 9.34
N GLU A 181 2.33 -8.55 8.53
CA GLU A 181 2.49 -8.80 7.08
C GLU A 181 2.88 -7.52 6.34
N LEU A 182 2.25 -6.39 6.69
CA LEU A 182 2.61 -5.10 6.13
C LEU A 182 4.07 -4.74 6.44
N MET A 183 4.52 -4.90 7.68
CA MET A 183 5.90 -4.63 8.07
C MET A 183 6.89 -5.60 7.41
N THR A 184 6.53 -6.85 7.24
CA THR A 184 7.34 -7.83 6.51
C THR A 184 7.52 -7.41 5.05
N ALA A 185 6.47 -6.93 4.39
CA ALA A 185 6.54 -6.43 3.02
C ALA A 185 7.45 -5.18 2.90
N VAL A 186 7.34 -4.25 3.86
CA VAL A 186 8.21 -3.05 3.91
C VAL A 186 9.68 -3.45 4.10
N ARG A 187 10.00 -4.31 5.07
CA ARG A 187 11.38 -4.77 5.33
C ARG A 187 11.97 -5.51 4.13
N ALA A 188 11.17 -6.35 3.47
CA ALA A 188 11.60 -7.01 2.25
C ALA A 188 11.91 -6.00 1.14
N PHE A 189 11.13 -4.92 1.03
CA PHE A 189 11.38 -3.87 0.05
C PHE A 189 12.63 -3.04 0.39
N GLN A 190 12.88 -2.71 1.67
CA GLN A 190 14.12 -2.06 2.11
C GLN A 190 15.35 -2.87 1.69
N ARG A 191 15.34 -4.20 1.86
CA ARG A 191 16.42 -5.07 1.38
C ARG A 191 16.55 -5.08 -0.14
N LYS A 192 15.43 -5.05 -0.87
CA LYS A 192 15.45 -4.93 -2.32
C LYS A 192 16.09 -3.61 -2.78
N LEU A 193 15.86 -2.50 -2.06
CA LEU A 193 16.48 -1.22 -2.41
C LEU A 193 18.01 -1.25 -2.33
N GLU A 194 18.59 -1.94 -1.34
CA GLU A 194 20.05 -2.15 -1.26
C GLU A 194 20.55 -2.94 -2.47
N MET A 195 19.89 -4.05 -2.80
CA MET A 195 20.21 -4.86 -3.97
C MET A 195 20.04 -4.06 -5.29
N PHE A 196 19.01 -3.23 -5.40
CA PHE A 196 18.78 -2.38 -6.57
C PHE A 196 19.87 -1.35 -6.77
N LYS A 197 20.42 -0.84 -5.67
CA LYS A 197 21.57 0.08 -5.71
C LYS A 197 22.82 -0.58 -6.30
N GLU A 198 23.12 -1.81 -5.87
CA GLU A 198 24.24 -2.60 -6.39
C GLU A 198 24.01 -2.96 -7.86
N ASP A 199 22.83 -3.46 -8.22
CA ASP A 199 22.46 -3.87 -9.56
C ASP A 199 22.54 -2.73 -10.60
N LEU A 200 22.18 -1.49 -10.23
CA LEU A 200 22.33 -0.31 -11.09
C LEU A 200 23.79 -0.03 -11.47
N GLN A 201 24.74 -0.39 -10.62
CA GLN A 201 26.17 -0.21 -10.85
C GLN A 201 26.81 -1.36 -11.63
N GLU A 202 26.08 -2.48 -11.77
CA GLU A 202 26.52 -3.69 -12.45
C GLU A 202 25.72 -3.92 -13.75
N ASP A 203 24.79 -4.85 -13.75
CA ASP A 203 24.13 -5.36 -14.96
C ASP A 203 22.73 -4.81 -15.22
N CYS A 204 22.15 -4.06 -14.28
CA CYS A 204 20.77 -3.51 -14.33
C CYS A 204 19.69 -4.58 -14.58
N VAL A 205 19.87 -5.78 -14.04
CA VAL A 205 18.93 -6.91 -14.24
C VAL A 205 17.53 -6.60 -13.73
N HIS A 206 17.43 -5.81 -12.67
CA HIS A 206 16.15 -5.38 -12.08
C HIS A 206 15.61 -4.07 -12.67
N PHE A 207 16.32 -3.49 -13.65
CA PHE A 207 15.96 -2.27 -14.36
C PHE A 207 15.93 -2.50 -15.88
N PRO A 208 14.97 -3.30 -16.38
CA PRO A 208 14.95 -3.72 -17.78
C PRO A 208 14.77 -2.56 -18.76
N ALA A 209 14.04 -1.50 -18.41
CA ALA A 209 13.91 -0.34 -19.27
C ALA A 209 15.23 0.45 -19.33
N VAL A 210 15.95 0.57 -18.20
CA VAL A 210 17.30 1.15 -18.17
C VAL A 210 18.24 0.28 -18.99
N GLN A 211 18.21 -1.04 -18.83
CA GLN A 211 19.04 -1.98 -19.56
C GLN A 211 18.79 -1.91 -21.09
N GLU A 212 17.54 -1.76 -21.52
CA GLU A 212 17.17 -1.57 -22.94
C GLU A 212 17.64 -0.22 -23.50
N GLN A 213 17.48 0.85 -22.74
CA GLN A 213 17.73 2.21 -23.18
C GLN A 213 19.22 2.51 -23.35
N VAL A 214 20.04 2.05 -22.44
CA VAL A 214 21.42 2.48 -22.35
C VAL A 214 22.37 1.40 -22.87
N GLN A 215 22.91 1.62 -24.04
CA GLN A 215 23.97 0.81 -24.64
C GLN A 215 25.33 1.47 -24.35
N GLY A 216 26.21 0.80 -23.57
CA GLY A 216 27.58 1.26 -23.30
C GLY A 216 27.84 1.75 -21.86
N GLN A 217 28.91 2.53 -21.67
CA GLN A 217 29.32 3.06 -20.36
C GLN A 217 28.33 4.14 -19.90
N ARG A 218 27.77 3.97 -18.70
CA ARG A 218 26.63 4.75 -18.20
C ARG A 218 27.01 5.63 -17.03
N ASP A 219 26.44 6.83 -16.97
CA ASP A 219 26.37 7.60 -15.75
C ASP A 219 25.04 7.28 -15.00
N VAL A 220 25.08 6.30 -14.10
CA VAL A 220 23.95 5.93 -13.22
C VAL A 220 23.97 6.67 -11.88
N SER A 221 24.87 7.63 -11.70
CA SER A 221 25.08 8.32 -10.43
C SER A 221 23.81 8.97 -9.88
N SER A 222 23.00 9.59 -10.74
CA SER A 222 21.74 10.21 -10.35
C SER A 222 20.71 9.17 -9.88
N PHE A 223 20.69 7.97 -10.47
CA PHE A 223 19.80 6.87 -10.10
C PHE A 223 20.21 6.27 -8.75
N VAL A 224 21.49 6.06 -8.54
CA VAL A 224 22.04 5.59 -7.25
C VAL A 224 21.71 6.59 -6.14
N VAL A 225 21.91 7.89 -6.36
CA VAL A 225 21.52 8.95 -5.40
C VAL A 225 20.02 8.92 -5.11
N PHE A 226 19.19 8.63 -6.10
CA PHE A 226 17.74 8.48 -5.88
C PHE A 226 17.42 7.26 -5.01
N ILE A 227 18.03 6.11 -5.26
CA ILE A 227 17.86 4.90 -4.43
C ILE A 227 18.36 5.17 -3.00
N ASP A 228 19.49 5.82 -2.80
CA ASP A 228 19.99 6.21 -1.48
C ASP A 228 18.98 7.08 -0.70
N LYS A 229 18.35 8.04 -1.37
CA LYS A 229 17.26 8.83 -0.77
C LYS A 229 16.05 7.96 -0.41
N LEU A 230 15.67 7.00 -1.25
CA LEU A 230 14.61 6.05 -0.91
C LEU A 230 14.96 5.22 0.31
N ILE A 231 16.17 4.64 0.38
CA ILE A 231 16.66 3.88 1.53
C ILE A 231 16.56 4.73 2.79
N ALA A 232 17.11 5.93 2.78
CA ALA A 232 17.07 6.85 3.91
C ALA A 232 15.62 7.21 4.32
N ASN A 233 14.73 7.47 3.35
CA ASN A 233 13.33 7.79 3.62
C ASN A 233 12.59 6.61 4.24
N PHE A 234 12.82 5.39 3.75
CA PHE A 234 12.21 4.18 4.33
C PHE A 234 12.75 3.91 5.73
N SER A 235 14.07 3.99 5.96
CA SER A 235 14.66 3.82 7.29
C SER A 235 14.11 4.85 8.27
N ASN A 236 14.12 6.12 7.95
CA ASN A 236 13.62 7.18 8.82
C ASN A 236 12.14 7.01 9.22
N ARG A 237 11.33 6.41 8.35
CA ARG A 237 9.89 6.26 8.60
C ARG A 237 9.49 4.94 9.24
N PHE A 238 10.27 3.87 9.00
CA PHE A 238 9.90 2.51 9.38
C PHE A 238 10.80 1.87 10.43
N ASP A 239 12.06 2.30 10.60
CA ASP A 239 12.95 1.71 11.61
C ASP A 239 12.47 2.01 13.04
N SER A 240 11.81 3.15 13.26
CA SER A 240 11.13 3.50 14.51
C SER A 240 9.69 2.98 14.62
N PHE A 241 9.20 2.25 13.62
CA PHE A 241 7.85 1.71 13.66
C PHE A 241 7.73 0.67 14.78
N SER A 242 6.74 0.83 15.63
CA SER A 242 6.72 0.27 16.96
C SER A 242 6.56 -1.26 17.08
N ILE A 243 6.35 -2.01 15.99
CA ILE A 243 6.39 -3.48 16.04
C ILE A 243 7.69 -3.97 15.44
N GLY A 244 8.59 -4.41 16.34
CA GLY A 244 9.90 -4.88 15.99
C GLY A 244 9.91 -6.24 15.30
N GLN A 245 11.12 -6.73 15.03
CA GLN A 245 11.28 -7.97 14.28
C GLN A 245 10.89 -9.19 15.13
N GLN A 246 11.16 -9.19 16.43
CA GLN A 246 10.88 -10.32 17.32
C GLN A 246 9.36 -10.54 17.47
N LEU A 247 8.59 -9.47 17.68
CA LEU A 247 7.12 -9.56 17.74
C LEU A 247 6.51 -9.95 16.42
N THR A 248 7.05 -9.47 15.29
CA THR A 248 6.60 -9.88 13.96
C THR A 248 6.84 -11.37 13.73
N MET A 249 8.06 -11.85 14.07
CA MET A 249 8.43 -13.26 13.96
C MET A 249 7.58 -14.15 14.88
N PHE A 250 7.34 -13.69 16.11
CA PHE A 250 6.50 -14.38 17.09
C PHE A 250 5.08 -14.63 16.56
N ILE A 251 4.47 -13.64 15.94
CA ILE A 251 3.13 -13.79 15.36
C ILE A 251 3.14 -14.77 14.19
N GLN A 252 4.12 -14.68 13.30
CA GLN A 252 4.20 -15.53 12.11
C GLN A 252 4.61 -16.96 12.43
N ASN A 253 5.58 -17.15 13.30
CA ASN A 253 6.03 -18.45 13.74
C ASN A 253 6.84 -18.35 15.06
N PRO A 254 6.21 -18.64 16.21
CA PRO A 254 6.88 -18.52 17.52
C PRO A 254 8.04 -19.52 17.69
N PHE A 255 8.08 -20.60 16.90
CA PHE A 255 9.12 -21.63 16.96
C PHE A 255 10.44 -21.19 16.31
N LEU A 256 10.46 -20.05 15.60
CA LEU A 256 11.68 -19.45 15.04
C LEU A 256 12.37 -18.45 15.98
N ILE A 257 11.78 -18.16 17.13
CA ILE A 257 12.39 -17.26 18.13
C ILE A 257 13.54 -17.99 18.82
N THR A 258 14.77 -17.60 18.54
CA THR A 258 15.99 -18.16 19.17
C THR A 258 16.43 -17.38 20.40
N ASP A 259 16.21 -16.07 20.42
CA ASP A 259 16.52 -15.19 21.54
C ASP A 259 15.24 -14.79 22.31
N VAL A 260 14.88 -15.64 23.27
CA VAL A 260 13.70 -15.45 24.13
C VAL A 260 13.79 -14.16 24.96
N ARG A 261 15.02 -13.73 25.34
CA ARG A 261 15.22 -12.49 26.11
C ARG A 261 14.97 -11.25 25.26
N SER A 262 15.48 -11.23 24.04
CA SER A 262 15.22 -10.13 23.09
C SER A 262 13.74 -10.01 22.78
N PHE A 263 13.04 -11.12 22.54
CA PHE A 263 11.60 -11.16 22.36
C PHE A 263 10.83 -10.56 23.55
N SER A 264 11.13 -11.02 24.76
CA SER A 264 10.43 -10.53 25.96
C SER A 264 10.72 -9.07 26.25
N LYS A 265 11.95 -8.59 25.99
CA LYS A 265 12.33 -7.18 26.10
C LYS A 265 11.53 -6.32 25.12
N GLU A 266 11.41 -6.75 23.87
CA GLU A 266 10.58 -6.05 22.86
C GLU A 266 9.11 -6.02 23.29
N ALA A 267 8.56 -7.13 23.76
CA ALA A 267 7.18 -7.20 24.24
C ALA A 267 6.90 -6.26 25.41
N THR A 268 7.81 -6.19 26.40
CA THR A 268 7.66 -5.29 27.56
C THR A 268 7.80 -3.82 27.22
N GLN A 269 8.53 -3.47 26.16
CA GLN A 269 8.60 -2.08 25.67
C GLN A 269 7.28 -1.61 25.11
N HIS A 270 6.53 -2.52 24.46
CA HIS A 270 5.22 -2.20 23.83
C HIS A 270 4.04 -2.37 24.77
N PHE A 271 4.11 -3.35 25.66
CA PHE A 271 2.99 -3.73 26.51
C PHE A 271 3.43 -3.67 27.99
N LYS A 272 3.13 -2.57 28.69
CA LYS A 272 3.51 -2.37 30.09
C LYS A 272 2.96 -3.42 31.07
N TRP A 273 1.87 -4.11 30.66
CA TRP A 273 1.23 -5.17 31.45
C TRP A 273 1.92 -6.53 31.30
N VAL A 274 2.90 -6.67 30.41
CA VAL A 274 3.61 -7.93 30.17
C VAL A 274 4.63 -8.18 31.29
N ASN A 275 4.57 -9.39 31.86
CA ASN A 275 5.61 -9.92 32.73
C ASN A 275 6.64 -10.68 31.88
N ALA A 276 7.88 -10.18 31.81
CA ALA A 276 8.92 -10.78 30.98
C ALA A 276 9.24 -12.22 31.38
N ARG A 277 9.24 -12.53 32.70
CA ARG A 277 9.55 -13.86 33.21
C ARG A 277 8.52 -14.89 32.73
N ASP A 278 7.24 -14.58 32.94
CA ASP A 278 6.16 -15.51 32.62
C ASP A 278 6.09 -15.72 31.10
N LEU A 279 6.27 -14.62 30.32
CA LEU A 279 6.32 -14.68 28.85
C LEU A 279 7.47 -15.56 28.32
N GLN A 280 8.65 -15.48 28.94
CA GLN A 280 9.81 -16.31 28.59
C GLN A 280 9.56 -17.78 28.87
N MET A 281 9.00 -18.12 30.04
CA MET A 281 8.72 -19.50 30.42
C MET A 281 7.68 -20.12 29.50
N GLU A 282 6.55 -19.42 29.26
CA GLU A 282 5.53 -19.90 28.34
C GLU A 282 6.06 -20.10 26.90
N LEU A 283 6.98 -19.24 26.43
CA LEU A 283 7.55 -19.39 25.10
C LEU A 283 8.43 -20.65 24.98
N VAL A 284 9.26 -20.92 25.98
CA VAL A 284 10.08 -22.14 26.01
C VAL A 284 9.19 -23.39 26.05
N ASP A 285 8.14 -23.38 26.88
CA ASP A 285 7.20 -24.49 26.99
C ASP A 285 6.42 -24.70 25.67
N LEU A 286 6.01 -23.61 25.01
CA LEU A 286 5.35 -23.67 23.69
C LEU A 286 6.28 -24.27 22.63
N GLN A 287 7.56 -23.84 22.62
CA GLN A 287 8.55 -24.32 21.65
C GLN A 287 8.92 -25.79 21.86
N ALA A 288 8.89 -26.29 23.10
CA ALA A 288 9.08 -27.69 23.42
C ALA A 288 7.88 -28.58 23.04
N ASN A 289 6.71 -27.98 22.82
CA ASN A 289 5.50 -28.72 22.52
C ASN A 289 5.41 -29.12 21.04
N VAL A 290 5.71 -30.39 20.74
CA VAL A 290 5.71 -30.95 19.38
C VAL A 290 4.36 -30.83 18.70
N ALA A 291 3.25 -31.05 19.41
CA ALA A 291 1.90 -30.95 18.86
C ALA A 291 1.59 -29.49 18.43
N MET A 292 1.95 -28.51 19.23
CA MET A 292 1.79 -27.09 18.87
C MET A 292 2.65 -26.70 17.66
N LYS A 293 3.86 -27.24 17.57
CA LYS A 293 4.74 -27.01 16.40
C LYS A 293 4.14 -27.54 15.11
N GLU A 294 3.58 -28.75 15.13
CA GLU A 294 2.89 -29.32 13.97
C GLU A 294 1.63 -28.53 13.58
N LEU A 295 0.82 -28.12 14.57
CA LEU A 295 -0.36 -27.30 14.34
C LEU A 295 0.01 -25.95 13.71
N SER A 296 1.04 -25.29 14.19
CA SER A 296 1.54 -24.03 13.63
C SER A 296 1.97 -24.17 12.17
N ALA A 297 2.59 -25.30 11.80
CA ALA A 297 3.03 -25.53 10.42
C ALA A 297 1.87 -25.76 9.42
N ARG A 298 0.68 -26.16 9.91
CA ARG A 298 -0.50 -26.49 9.09
C ARG A 298 -1.61 -25.44 9.12
N THR A 299 -1.47 -24.43 9.95
CA THR A 299 -2.52 -23.43 10.21
C THR A 299 -1.98 -22.04 9.89
N ASP A 300 -2.83 -21.14 9.39
CA ASP A 300 -2.43 -19.74 9.26
C ASP A 300 -2.15 -19.12 10.65
N PRO A 301 -1.26 -18.10 10.73
CA PRO A 301 -0.84 -17.54 12.00
C PRO A 301 -2.00 -17.01 12.87
N SER A 302 -3.00 -16.40 12.25
CA SER A 302 -4.16 -15.86 12.99
C SER A 302 -5.00 -16.96 13.60
N SER A 303 -5.34 -17.99 12.83
CA SER A 303 -6.10 -19.15 13.32
C SER A 303 -5.31 -19.94 14.36
N PHE A 304 -3.98 -20.05 14.23
CA PHE A 304 -3.13 -20.68 15.23
C PHE A 304 -3.29 -20.00 16.60
N TRP A 305 -3.11 -18.69 16.66
CA TRP A 305 -3.21 -17.96 17.92
C TRP A 305 -4.64 -17.87 18.47
N LEU A 306 -5.63 -17.69 17.59
CA LEU A 306 -7.03 -17.55 18.02
C LEU A 306 -7.65 -18.86 18.51
N GLN A 307 -7.39 -19.97 17.81
CA GLN A 307 -8.14 -21.21 17.97
C GLN A 307 -7.31 -22.36 18.56
N MET A 308 -6.01 -22.45 18.20
CA MET A 308 -5.20 -23.64 18.55
C MET A 308 -4.45 -23.47 19.86
N VAL A 309 -3.92 -22.27 20.16
CA VAL A 309 -3.16 -22.03 21.38
C VAL A 309 -4.09 -21.98 22.60
N PRO A 310 -3.98 -22.94 23.55
CA PRO A 310 -4.84 -22.96 24.74
C PRO A 310 -4.48 -21.84 25.71
N GLU A 311 -5.47 -21.04 26.10
CA GLU A 311 -5.31 -19.91 27.01
C GLU A 311 -4.93 -20.37 28.43
N THR A 312 -5.35 -21.56 28.82
CA THR A 312 -5.04 -22.14 30.12
C THR A 312 -3.55 -22.46 30.33
N ALA A 313 -2.83 -22.75 29.22
CA ALA A 313 -1.41 -23.12 29.28
C ALA A 313 -0.49 -21.95 28.88
N PHE A 314 -0.95 -21.05 27.99
CA PHE A 314 -0.12 -20.00 27.35
C PHE A 314 -0.83 -18.64 27.39
N SER A 315 -1.30 -18.24 28.56
CA SER A 315 -2.16 -17.06 28.73
C SER A 315 -1.47 -15.75 28.35
N HIS A 316 -0.18 -15.59 28.70
CA HIS A 316 0.59 -14.38 28.41
C HIS A 316 0.95 -14.29 26.92
N LEU A 317 1.41 -15.40 26.33
CA LEU A 317 1.70 -15.46 24.90
C LEU A 317 0.45 -15.17 24.06
N LYS A 318 -0.66 -15.87 24.37
CA LYS A 318 -1.91 -15.68 23.66
C LYS A 318 -2.42 -14.24 23.77
N LYS A 319 -2.35 -13.64 24.96
CA LYS A 319 -2.74 -12.26 25.18
C LYS A 319 -1.88 -11.29 24.34
N VAL A 320 -0.56 -11.44 24.31
CA VAL A 320 0.34 -10.65 23.46
C VAL A 320 -0.03 -10.82 21.97
N ALA A 321 -0.23 -12.07 21.53
CA ALA A 321 -0.60 -12.35 20.14
C ALA A 321 -1.93 -11.70 19.77
N LEU A 322 -2.96 -11.83 20.60
CA LEU A 322 -4.27 -11.21 20.36
C LEU A 322 -4.19 -9.69 20.29
N TYR A 323 -3.39 -9.07 21.15
CA TYR A 323 -3.17 -7.62 21.10
C TYR A 323 -2.58 -7.20 19.75
N ILE A 324 -1.53 -7.90 19.28
CA ILE A 324 -0.90 -7.59 18.00
C ILE A 324 -1.84 -7.87 16.81
N LEU A 325 -2.58 -8.97 16.83
CA LEU A 325 -3.51 -9.34 15.76
C LEU A 325 -4.71 -8.38 15.64
N THR A 326 -5.04 -7.62 16.69
CA THR A 326 -6.07 -6.58 16.65
C THR A 326 -5.57 -5.23 16.16
N MET A 327 -4.26 -5.07 15.92
CA MET A 327 -3.69 -3.82 15.44
C MET A 327 -3.83 -3.68 13.93
N PHE A 328 -4.29 -2.53 13.49
CA PHE A 328 -4.37 -2.19 12.08
C PHE A 328 -3.13 -1.40 11.65
N GLY A 329 -2.42 -1.87 10.63
CA GLY A 329 -1.28 -1.17 10.05
C GLY A 329 -1.64 -0.19 8.94
N SER A 330 -2.89 -0.20 8.45
CA SER A 330 -3.31 0.66 7.34
C SER A 330 -4.75 1.17 7.49
N THR A 331 -5.05 2.27 6.76
CA THR A 331 -6.40 2.84 6.61
C THR A 331 -7.11 2.31 5.36
N HIS A 332 -6.59 1.27 4.71
CA HIS A 332 -7.11 0.76 3.43
C HIS A 332 -8.59 0.41 3.48
N ASN A 333 -9.03 -0.31 4.52
CA ASN A 333 -10.43 -0.66 4.67
C ASN A 333 -11.34 0.57 4.86
N CYS A 334 -10.85 1.62 5.52
CA CYS A 334 -11.57 2.89 5.63
C CYS A 334 -11.67 3.59 4.27
N GLU A 335 -10.58 3.65 3.50
CA GLU A 335 -10.57 4.24 2.16
C GLU A 335 -11.51 3.49 1.20
N ALA A 336 -11.51 2.16 1.24
CA ALA A 336 -12.42 1.33 0.46
C ALA A 336 -13.89 1.58 0.86
N ALA A 337 -14.15 1.73 2.16
CA ALA A 337 -15.48 2.07 2.68
C ALA A 337 -15.92 3.47 2.21
N PHE A 338 -15.05 4.48 2.28
CA PHE A 338 -15.36 5.82 1.78
C PHE A 338 -15.59 5.84 0.27
N SER A 339 -14.80 5.08 -0.50
CA SER A 339 -15.01 4.93 -1.94
C SER A 339 -16.37 4.32 -2.26
N THR A 340 -16.75 3.26 -1.54
CA THR A 340 -18.08 2.63 -1.65
C THR A 340 -19.19 3.59 -1.26
N MET A 341 -18.99 4.38 -0.20
CA MET A 341 -19.94 5.39 0.25
C MET A 341 -20.17 6.44 -0.85
N ASN A 342 -19.13 6.92 -1.51
CA ASN A 342 -19.24 7.91 -2.59
C ASN A 342 -19.96 7.36 -3.83
N ILE A 343 -19.85 6.04 -4.09
CA ILE A 343 -20.64 5.38 -5.16
C ILE A 343 -22.12 5.32 -4.77
N ILE A 344 -22.42 4.94 -3.53
CA ILE A 344 -23.79 4.79 -3.03
C ILE A 344 -24.47 6.15 -2.89
N LYS A 345 -23.80 7.13 -2.27
CA LYS A 345 -24.29 8.49 -2.06
C LYS A 345 -23.52 9.46 -2.94
N ASN A 346 -24.05 9.76 -4.10
CA ASN A 346 -23.45 10.65 -5.11
C ASN A 346 -24.38 11.82 -5.44
N LYS A 347 -24.00 12.68 -6.38
CA LYS A 347 -24.79 13.86 -6.78
C LYS A 347 -26.22 13.52 -7.28
N TYR A 348 -26.42 12.33 -7.79
CA TYR A 348 -27.73 11.87 -8.28
C TYR A 348 -28.56 11.18 -7.16
N ARG A 349 -27.92 10.80 -6.04
CA ARG A 349 -28.55 10.12 -4.91
C ARG A 349 -28.21 10.83 -3.58
N SER A 350 -28.30 12.15 -3.58
CA SER A 350 -27.88 13.00 -2.46
C SER A 350 -28.84 12.96 -1.25
N ARG A 351 -30.13 12.64 -1.48
CA ARG A 351 -31.18 12.63 -0.43
C ARG A 351 -31.22 11.36 0.43
N LEU A 352 -30.26 10.44 0.26
CA LEU A 352 -30.21 9.23 1.05
C LEU A 352 -30.02 9.56 2.55
N THR A 353 -30.93 9.07 3.40
CA THR A 353 -30.81 9.25 4.84
C THR A 353 -29.61 8.50 5.39
N ASN A 354 -29.12 8.91 6.57
CA ASN A 354 -27.97 8.23 7.18
C ASN A 354 -28.26 6.75 7.50
N GLU A 355 -29.48 6.43 7.87
CA GLU A 355 -29.91 5.05 8.16
C GLU A 355 -29.89 4.18 6.90
N HIS A 356 -30.48 4.65 5.80
CA HIS A 356 -30.43 3.95 4.53
C HIS A 356 -29.00 3.85 3.98
N LEU A 357 -28.19 4.90 4.12
CA LEU A 357 -26.78 4.85 3.74
C LEU A 357 -26.04 3.76 4.54
N HIS A 358 -26.23 3.71 5.87
CA HIS A 358 -25.64 2.71 6.73
C HIS A 358 -26.04 1.30 6.30
N THR A 359 -27.33 1.07 5.99
CA THR A 359 -27.83 -0.23 5.53
C THR A 359 -27.19 -0.63 4.20
N CYS A 360 -27.14 0.29 3.22
CA CYS A 360 -26.50 0.04 1.93
C CYS A 360 -24.99 -0.25 2.08
N MET A 361 -24.29 0.50 2.96
CA MET A 361 -22.88 0.28 3.25
C MET A 361 -22.63 -1.11 3.87
N ARG A 362 -23.45 -1.52 4.83
CA ARG A 362 -23.36 -2.87 5.42
C ARG A 362 -23.54 -3.97 4.39
N MET A 363 -24.49 -3.81 3.47
CA MET A 363 -24.70 -4.78 2.38
C MET A 363 -23.51 -4.83 1.42
N ALA A 364 -22.96 -3.67 1.07
CA ALA A 364 -21.86 -3.57 0.11
C ALA A 364 -20.52 -4.05 0.67
N LEU A 365 -20.26 -3.86 1.96
CA LEU A 365 -18.98 -4.18 2.61
C LEU A 365 -18.99 -5.54 3.33
N SER A 366 -20.16 -6.13 3.53
CA SER A 366 -20.28 -7.43 4.18
C SER A 366 -20.01 -8.57 3.19
N PRO A 367 -19.24 -9.61 3.56
CA PRO A 367 -19.11 -10.83 2.76
C PRO A 367 -20.39 -11.70 2.79
N PHE A 368 -21.39 -11.31 3.59
CA PHE A 368 -22.64 -12.03 3.73
C PHE A 368 -23.43 -12.01 2.41
N LYS A 369 -23.77 -13.19 1.91
CA LYS A 369 -24.63 -13.37 0.74
C LYS A 369 -26.08 -13.62 1.19
N PRO A 370 -27.01 -12.66 1.03
CA PRO A 370 -28.41 -12.86 1.39
C PRO A 370 -29.04 -14.02 0.62
N ARG A 371 -29.97 -14.74 1.26
CA ARG A 371 -30.76 -15.78 0.58
C ARG A 371 -31.89 -15.12 -0.21
N PHE A 372 -31.55 -14.47 -1.32
CA PHE A 372 -32.48 -13.66 -2.12
C PHE A 372 -33.78 -14.38 -2.49
N LYS A 373 -33.74 -15.67 -2.87
CA LYS A 373 -34.92 -16.46 -3.21
C LYS A 373 -35.90 -16.58 -2.02
N MET A 374 -35.38 -16.80 -0.81
CA MET A 374 -36.20 -16.90 0.40
C MET A 374 -36.78 -15.52 0.76
N LEU A 375 -35.99 -14.48 0.69
CA LEU A 375 -36.43 -13.12 1.00
C LEU A 375 -37.46 -12.61 -0.02
N ALA A 376 -37.29 -12.90 -1.29
CA ALA A 376 -38.26 -12.55 -2.34
C ALA A 376 -39.59 -13.29 -2.17
N GLY A 377 -39.57 -14.54 -1.72
CA GLY A 377 -40.78 -15.29 -1.42
C GLY A 377 -41.56 -14.79 -0.18
N GLN A 378 -40.88 -14.09 0.74
CA GLN A 378 -41.47 -13.47 1.93
C GLN A 378 -41.93 -12.02 1.69
N ALA A 379 -41.42 -11.37 0.68
CA ALA A 379 -41.79 -9.99 0.32
C ALA A 379 -43.08 -10.00 -0.50
N ARG A 380 -44.10 -9.24 -0.09
CA ARG A 380 -45.25 -8.95 -0.93
C ARG A 380 -44.77 -8.13 -2.11
N ALA A 381 -44.81 -8.67 -3.31
CA ALA A 381 -44.50 -7.95 -4.52
C ALA A 381 -45.55 -6.85 -4.75
N HIS A 382 -45.19 -5.59 -4.53
CA HIS A 382 -45.94 -4.47 -5.03
C HIS A 382 -45.51 -4.27 -6.49
N PHE A 383 -46.33 -4.72 -7.40
CA PHE A 383 -46.16 -4.35 -8.84
C PHE A 383 -46.59 -2.90 -8.98
N SER A 384 -45.66 -2.03 -9.39
CA SER A 384 -45.99 -0.70 -9.88
C SER A 384 -46.63 -0.87 -11.28
N HIS A 385 -47.84 -0.40 -11.45
CA HIS A 385 -48.51 -0.23 -12.74
C HIS A 385 -47.93 0.95 -13.48
#